data_aa7805978addb9af19546ee94dee95cf
#
_entry.id   aa7805978addb9af19546ee94dee95cf
#
_cell.length_a   1.000
_cell.length_b   1.000
_cell.length_c   1.000
_cell.angle_alpha   90.00
_cell.angle_beta   90.00
_cell.angle_gamma   90.00
#
_symmetry.space_group_name_H-M   'P 1'
#
loop_
_entity.id
_entity.type
_entity.pdbx_description
1 polymer ?
#
loop_
_entity_poly.entity_id
_entity_poly.type
_entity_poly.pdbx_seq_one_letter_code
_entity_poly.pdbx_strand_id
1 'polypeptide(L)'
;IVGDKWTLVIIKQMLLEGKKTFKDFSESDEAIASNILSSRLKMLEEYKMISKEKLPHNKKTNIYLLTEKGLGLTPTIVELTLWSDGNIREYHSSIISDSRIAMVKKNKEESIKMIVESYKQNTDHNKS
;
A
#
# COMPACT_ATOMS: atom_id res chain seq x y z
N ILE A 1 1.17 -16.19 -4.30
CA ILE A 1 1.99 -15.37 -3.39
C ILE A 1 1.51 -13.93 -3.41
N VAL A 2 1.55 -13.29 -4.57
CA VAL A 2 1.06 -11.90 -4.69
C VAL A 2 -0.45 -11.83 -4.46
N GLY A 3 -1.18 -12.90 -4.77
CA GLY A 3 -2.61 -12.99 -4.53
C GLY A 3 -3.02 -13.25 -3.09
N ASP A 4 -2.06 -13.43 -2.18
CA ASP A 4 -2.34 -13.59 -0.76
C ASP A 4 -3.02 -12.33 -0.22
N LYS A 5 -4.09 -12.52 0.55
CA LYS A 5 -4.88 -11.42 1.09
C LYS A 5 -4.03 -10.37 1.81
N TRP A 6 -3.15 -10.81 2.70
CA TRP A 6 -2.36 -9.89 3.51
C TRP A 6 -1.30 -9.17 2.70
N THR A 7 -0.73 -9.83 1.68
CA THR A 7 0.22 -9.21 0.76
C THR A 7 -0.42 -8.03 0.05
N LEU A 8 -1.63 -8.21 -0.47
CA LEU A 8 -2.36 -7.17 -1.17
C LEU A 8 -2.77 -6.03 -0.23
N VAL A 9 -3.17 -6.36 1.00
CA VAL A 9 -3.51 -5.36 2.01
C VAL A 9 -2.30 -4.48 2.32
N ILE A 10 -1.13 -5.09 2.52
CA ILE A 10 0.09 -4.33 2.83
C ILE A 10 0.43 -3.37 1.68
N ILE A 11 0.41 -3.87 0.44
CA ILE A 11 0.72 -3.02 -0.72
C ILE A 11 -0.30 -1.88 -0.84
N LYS A 12 -1.58 -2.17 -0.63
CA LYS A 12 -2.63 -1.15 -0.62
C LYS A 12 -2.34 -0.08 0.43
N GLN A 13 -1.99 -0.49 1.65
CA GLN A 13 -1.69 0.45 2.72
C GLN A 13 -0.48 1.33 2.40
N MET A 14 0.53 0.76 1.77
CA MET A 14 1.70 1.54 1.36
C MET A 14 1.32 2.56 0.28
N LEU A 15 0.59 2.10 -0.72
CA LEU A 15 0.27 2.89 -1.91
C LEU A 15 -0.75 3.99 -1.63
N LEU A 16 -1.82 3.66 -0.94
CA LEU A 16 -2.98 4.54 -0.76
C LEU A 16 -3.00 5.25 0.60
N GLU A 17 -2.41 4.66 1.63
CA GLU A 17 -2.46 5.20 2.99
C GLU A 17 -1.11 5.71 3.50
N GLY A 18 -0.06 5.58 2.70
CA GLY A 18 1.26 6.07 3.07
C GLY A 18 1.94 5.34 4.21
N LYS A 19 1.48 4.13 4.54
CA LYS A 19 2.10 3.31 5.58
C LYS A 19 3.49 2.89 5.13
N LYS A 20 4.47 2.93 6.02
CA LYS A 20 5.85 2.60 5.66
C LYS A 20 6.68 1.98 6.78
N THR A 21 6.22 1.98 8.02
CA THR A 21 6.93 1.34 9.13
C THR A 21 6.16 0.13 9.63
N PHE A 22 6.86 -0.77 10.31
CA PHE A 22 6.20 -1.93 10.92
C PHE A 22 5.06 -1.49 11.84
N LYS A 23 5.30 -0.43 12.61
CA LYS A 23 4.30 0.13 13.52
C LYS A 23 3.06 0.62 12.76
N ASP A 24 3.27 1.31 11.63
CA ASP A 24 2.16 1.79 10.81
C ASP A 24 1.23 0.65 10.40
N PHE A 25 1.81 -0.47 9.94
CA PHE A 25 1.02 -1.62 9.52
C PHE A 25 0.34 -2.32 10.68
N SER A 26 1.06 -2.48 11.81
CA SER A 26 0.52 -3.21 12.96
C SER A 26 -0.59 -2.45 13.66
N GLU A 27 -0.58 -1.13 13.60
CA GLU A 27 -1.61 -0.27 14.19
C GLU A 27 -2.72 0.11 13.21
N SER A 28 -2.71 -0.46 12.01
CA SER A 28 -3.73 -0.17 11.01
C SER A 28 -5.07 -0.79 11.37
N ASP A 29 -6.14 -0.30 10.74
CA ASP A 29 -7.50 -0.80 10.95
C ASP A 29 -7.66 -2.28 10.59
N GLU A 30 -6.85 -2.78 9.67
CA GLU A 30 -6.86 -4.19 9.28
C GLU A 30 -6.25 -5.10 10.34
N ALA A 31 -5.53 -4.53 11.34
CA ALA A 31 -5.01 -5.25 12.50
C ALA A 31 -4.25 -6.54 12.13
N ILE A 32 -3.23 -6.41 11.27
CA ILE A 32 -2.43 -7.56 10.82
C ILE A 32 -1.61 -8.11 12.00
N ALA A 33 -1.73 -9.40 12.27
CA ALA A 33 -0.94 -10.05 13.32
C ALA A 33 0.55 -9.93 13.02
N SER A 34 1.36 -9.69 14.06
CA SER A 34 2.79 -9.40 13.92
C SER A 34 3.57 -10.49 13.17
N ASN A 35 3.25 -11.76 13.42
CA ASN A 35 3.93 -12.87 12.74
C ASN A 35 3.59 -12.92 11.25
N ILE A 36 2.35 -12.61 10.89
CA ILE A 36 1.91 -12.54 9.50
C ILE A 36 2.58 -11.34 8.82
N LEU A 37 2.56 -10.19 9.47
CA LEU A 37 3.16 -8.97 8.94
C LEU A 37 4.65 -9.16 8.66
N SER A 38 5.41 -9.68 9.63
CA SER A 38 6.83 -9.97 9.46
C SER A 38 7.08 -10.90 8.29
N SER A 39 6.31 -11.98 8.20
CA SER A 39 6.44 -12.97 7.15
C SER A 39 6.19 -12.37 5.77
N ARG A 40 5.14 -11.57 5.63
CA ARG A 40 4.77 -10.97 4.34
C ARG A 40 5.72 -9.87 3.91
N LEU A 41 6.19 -9.03 4.85
CA LEU A 41 7.18 -8.01 4.53
C LEU A 41 8.49 -8.64 4.05
N LYS A 42 8.93 -9.71 4.72
CA LYS A 42 10.13 -10.44 4.31
C LYS A 42 9.97 -11.02 2.90
N MET A 43 8.84 -11.63 2.63
CA MET A 43 8.55 -12.21 1.32
C MET A 43 8.54 -11.13 0.23
N LEU A 44 7.88 -10.02 0.48
CA LEU A 44 7.82 -8.91 -0.48
C LEU A 44 9.21 -8.35 -0.76
N GLU A 45 10.07 -8.27 0.26
CA GLU A 45 11.45 -7.83 0.10
C GLU A 45 12.26 -8.83 -0.75
N GLU A 46 12.10 -10.13 -0.49
CA GLU A 46 12.77 -11.18 -1.25
C GLU A 46 12.38 -11.16 -2.73
N TYR A 47 11.10 -10.87 -3.02
CA TYR A 47 10.62 -10.75 -4.40
C TYR A 47 10.89 -9.37 -5.01
N LYS A 48 11.55 -8.50 -4.26
CA LYS A 48 11.92 -7.15 -4.71
C LYS A 48 10.72 -6.27 -5.05
N MET A 49 9.60 -6.55 -4.42
CA MET A 49 8.40 -5.71 -4.52
C MET A 49 8.51 -4.49 -3.63
N ILE A 50 9.24 -4.62 -2.54
CA ILE A 50 9.54 -3.53 -1.61
C ILE A 50 11.03 -3.52 -1.29
N SER A 51 11.52 -2.36 -0.84
CA SER A 51 12.87 -2.21 -0.29
C SER A 51 12.75 -1.79 1.17
N LYS A 52 13.77 -2.15 1.96
CA LYS A 52 13.85 -1.78 3.36
C LYS A 52 15.02 -0.81 3.53
N GLU A 53 14.75 0.34 4.13
CA GLU A 53 15.76 1.38 4.33
C GLU A 53 15.67 1.90 5.76
N LYS A 54 16.73 2.57 6.20
CA LYS A 54 16.74 3.23 7.51
C LYS A 54 16.35 4.68 7.35
N LEU A 55 15.68 5.24 8.36
CA LEU A 55 15.38 6.67 8.36
C LEU A 55 16.68 7.47 8.53
N PRO A 56 16.83 8.62 7.85
CA PRO A 56 18.04 9.45 7.96
C PRO A 56 18.38 9.89 9.39
N HIS A 57 17.38 10.19 10.19
CA HIS A 57 17.57 10.70 11.56
C HIS A 57 17.22 9.67 12.65
N ASN A 58 16.84 8.47 12.28
CA ASN A 58 16.59 7.38 13.23
C ASN A 58 16.94 6.05 12.58
N LYS A 59 18.21 5.69 12.69
CA LYS A 59 18.75 4.48 12.06
C LYS A 59 18.24 3.18 12.70
N LYS A 60 17.50 3.27 13.79
CA LYS A 60 16.88 2.11 14.42
C LYS A 60 15.55 1.74 13.79
N THR A 61 14.94 2.66 13.07
CA THR A 61 13.64 2.44 12.44
C THR A 61 13.80 2.10 10.97
N ASN A 62 13.26 0.97 10.57
CA ASN A 62 13.20 0.58 9.16
C ASN A 62 11.97 1.17 8.51
N ILE A 63 12.14 1.68 7.30
CA ILE A 63 11.00 2.04 6.46
C ILE A 63 10.95 1.10 5.26
N TYR A 64 9.75 0.82 4.79
CA TYR A 64 9.50 -0.03 3.64
C TYR A 64 8.92 0.81 2.51
N LEU A 65 9.51 0.70 1.33
CA LEU A 65 9.10 1.47 0.16
C LEU A 65 8.81 0.54 -1.01
N LEU A 66 7.79 0.86 -1.79
CA LEU A 66 7.49 0.12 -3.01
C LEU A 66 8.57 0.38 -4.05
N THR A 67 9.05 -0.69 -4.67
CA THR A 67 9.95 -0.59 -5.82
C THR A 67 9.12 -0.34 -7.08
N GLU A 68 9.78 -0.11 -8.21
CA GLU A 68 9.07 -0.01 -9.50
C GLU A 68 8.25 -1.28 -9.78
N LYS A 69 8.78 -2.44 -9.42
CA LYS A 69 8.07 -3.71 -9.56
C LYS A 69 6.81 -3.72 -8.69
N GLY A 70 6.92 -3.26 -7.44
CA GLY A 70 5.77 -3.15 -6.53
C GLY A 70 4.73 -2.16 -7.05
N LEU A 71 5.17 -1.02 -7.55
CA LEU A 71 4.29 -0.01 -8.14
C LEU A 71 3.54 -0.53 -9.36
N GLY A 72 4.09 -1.54 -10.05
CA GLY A 72 3.42 -2.19 -11.17
C GLY A 72 2.12 -2.88 -10.79
N LEU A 73 1.86 -3.11 -9.50
CA LEU A 73 0.61 -3.68 -9.03
C LEU A 73 -0.50 -2.63 -8.84
N THR A 74 -0.21 -1.35 -9.05
CA THR A 74 -1.20 -0.29 -8.84
C THR A 74 -2.53 -0.56 -9.56
N PRO A 75 -2.55 -0.96 -10.86
CA PRO A 75 -3.83 -1.26 -11.51
C PRO A 75 -4.62 -2.35 -10.81
N THR A 76 -3.94 -3.40 -10.35
CA THR A 76 -4.57 -4.51 -9.64
C THR A 76 -5.16 -4.04 -8.31
N ILE A 77 -4.42 -3.22 -7.57
CA ILE A 77 -4.88 -2.69 -6.28
C ILE A 77 -6.11 -1.80 -6.49
N VAL A 78 -6.10 -0.95 -7.51
CA VAL A 78 -7.24 -0.09 -7.84
C VAL A 78 -8.48 -0.93 -8.15
N GLU A 79 -8.33 -1.96 -9.00
CA GLU A 79 -9.45 -2.84 -9.35
C GLU A 79 -10.03 -3.56 -8.13
N LEU A 80 -9.15 -4.09 -7.26
CA LEU A 80 -9.60 -4.77 -6.05
C LEU A 80 -10.32 -3.81 -5.10
N THR A 81 -9.83 -2.58 -4.98
CA THR A 81 -10.45 -1.57 -4.13
C THR A 81 -11.85 -1.22 -4.64
N LEU A 82 -11.99 -1.03 -5.95
CA LEU A 82 -13.30 -0.75 -6.56
C LEU A 82 -14.26 -1.91 -6.40
N TRP A 83 -13.77 -3.14 -6.60
CA TRP A 83 -14.58 -4.33 -6.41
C TRP A 83 -15.06 -4.44 -4.97
N SER A 84 -14.16 -4.23 -4.01
CA SER A 84 -14.48 -4.29 -2.59
C SER A 84 -15.52 -3.24 -2.20
N ASP A 85 -15.40 -2.02 -2.74
CA ASP A 85 -16.38 -0.97 -2.49
C ASP A 85 -17.77 -1.40 -2.95
N GLY A 86 -17.87 -1.99 -4.15
CA GLY A 86 -19.15 -2.40 -4.71
C GLY A 86 -19.77 -3.63 -4.05
N ASN A 87 -18.97 -4.51 -3.46
CA ASN A 87 -19.43 -5.83 -3.03
C ASN A 87 -19.37 -6.08 -1.53
N ILE A 88 -18.45 -5.41 -0.80
CA ILE A 88 -18.26 -5.67 0.62
C ILE A 88 -18.16 -4.42 1.48
N ARG A 89 -18.51 -3.26 0.94
CA ARG A 89 -18.42 -1.99 1.67
C ARG A 89 -19.23 -1.99 2.97
N GLU A 90 -20.32 -2.74 3.02
CA GLU A 90 -21.13 -2.90 4.23
C GLU A 90 -20.30 -3.39 5.42
N TYR A 91 -19.24 -4.13 5.13
CA TYR A 91 -18.38 -4.75 6.15
C TYR A 91 -17.08 -3.99 6.37
N HIS A 92 -16.68 -3.14 5.42
CA HIS A 92 -15.42 -2.40 5.47
C HIS A 92 -15.63 -0.97 4.98
N SER A 93 -16.09 -0.12 5.89
CA SER A 93 -16.51 1.24 5.57
C SER A 93 -15.37 2.20 5.20
N SER A 94 -14.11 1.84 5.45
CA SER A 94 -12.99 2.77 5.35
C SER A 94 -11.91 2.38 4.34
N ILE A 95 -12.26 1.57 3.31
CA ILE A 95 -11.27 1.17 2.31
C ILE A 95 -10.72 2.38 1.57
N ILE A 96 -11.61 3.28 1.16
CA ILE A 96 -11.24 4.52 0.47
C ILE A 96 -12.41 5.51 0.60
N SER A 97 -12.12 6.81 0.60
CA SER A 97 -13.18 7.82 0.72
C SER A 97 -14.08 7.84 -0.52
N ASP A 98 -15.35 8.23 -0.33
CA ASP A 98 -16.34 8.29 -1.41
C ASP A 98 -15.88 9.17 -2.57
N SER A 99 -15.27 10.32 -2.26
CA SER A 99 -14.78 11.24 -3.30
C SER A 99 -13.67 10.61 -4.13
N ARG A 100 -12.77 9.85 -3.51
CA ARG A 100 -11.69 9.15 -4.23
C ARG A 100 -12.23 8.04 -5.10
N ILE A 101 -13.21 7.28 -4.59
CA ILE A 101 -13.84 6.22 -5.36
C ILE A 101 -14.52 6.78 -6.59
N ALA A 102 -15.28 7.87 -6.45
CA ALA A 102 -15.96 8.50 -7.56
C ALA A 102 -14.97 8.96 -8.63
N MET A 103 -13.85 9.56 -8.21
CA MET A 103 -12.83 10.02 -9.14
C MET A 103 -12.17 8.86 -9.88
N VAL A 104 -11.85 7.77 -9.17
CA VAL A 104 -11.23 6.59 -9.77
C VAL A 104 -12.16 5.92 -10.77
N LYS A 105 -13.46 5.79 -10.42
CA LYS A 105 -14.45 5.21 -11.31
C LYS A 105 -14.62 6.02 -12.60
N LYS A 106 -14.46 7.32 -12.50
CA LYS A 106 -14.64 8.22 -13.64
C LYS A 106 -13.49 8.13 -14.65
N ASN A 107 -12.26 8.03 -14.16
CA ASN A 107 -11.08 7.93 -15.02
C ASN A 107 -10.00 7.08 -14.37
N LYS A 108 -10.09 5.77 -14.62
CA LYS A 108 -9.23 4.77 -14.00
C LYS A 108 -7.75 4.94 -14.36
N GLU A 109 -7.45 5.11 -15.65
CA GLU A 109 -6.06 5.22 -16.11
C GLU A 109 -5.36 6.44 -15.53
N GLU A 110 -6.01 7.57 -15.56
CA GLU A 110 -5.47 8.80 -15.02
C GLU A 110 -5.31 8.72 -13.51
N SER A 111 -6.27 8.11 -12.81
CA SER A 111 -6.20 7.91 -11.37
C SER A 111 -5.03 7.02 -10.97
N ILE A 112 -4.80 5.94 -11.70
CA ILE A 112 -3.67 5.05 -11.47
C ILE A 112 -2.36 5.82 -11.61
N LYS A 113 -2.22 6.61 -12.67
CA LYS A 113 -1.05 7.43 -12.92
C LYS A 113 -0.81 8.42 -11.78
N MET A 114 -1.87 9.10 -11.34
CA MET A 114 -1.80 10.05 -10.24
C MET A 114 -1.37 9.38 -8.93
N ILE A 115 -1.89 8.20 -8.64
CA ILE A 115 -1.54 7.45 -7.43
C ILE A 115 -0.05 7.12 -7.44
N VAL A 116 0.47 6.60 -8.55
CA VAL A 116 1.88 6.26 -8.68
C VAL A 116 2.76 7.50 -8.53
N GLU A 117 2.40 8.59 -9.20
CA GLU A 117 3.17 9.83 -9.13
C GLU A 117 3.16 10.42 -7.71
N SER A 118 2.00 10.43 -7.06
CA SER A 118 1.90 10.90 -5.67
C SER A 118 2.77 10.08 -4.74
N TYR A 119 2.77 8.77 -4.90
CA TYR A 119 3.60 7.89 -4.08
C TYR A 119 5.08 8.22 -4.26
N LYS A 120 5.52 8.37 -5.50
CA LYS A 120 6.92 8.69 -5.80
C LYS A 120 7.33 10.04 -5.22
N GLN A 121 6.49 11.06 -5.37
CA GLN A 121 6.77 12.38 -4.82
C GLN A 121 6.88 12.35 -3.29
N ASN A 122 5.95 11.67 -2.63
CA ASN A 122 5.94 11.58 -1.16
C ASN A 122 7.16 10.83 -0.63
N THR A 123 7.57 9.76 -1.30
CA THR A 123 8.72 8.97 -0.87
C THR A 123 10.04 9.69 -1.13
N ASP A 124 10.15 10.38 -2.25
CA ASP A 124 11.35 11.19 -2.55
C ASP A 124 11.48 12.33 -1.54
N HIS A 125 10.39 13.01 -1.22
CA HIS A 125 10.38 14.06 -0.20
C HIS A 125 10.80 13.53 1.17
N ASN A 126 10.32 12.35 1.54
CA ASN A 126 10.63 11.72 2.83
C ASN A 126 12.06 11.18 2.92
N LYS A 127 12.71 10.95 1.79
CA LYS A 127 14.11 10.51 1.73
C LYS A 127 15.11 11.65 1.91
N SER A 128 14.71 12.83 1.62
CA SER A 128 15.60 14.01 1.69
C SER A 128 15.61 14.70 3.09
#